data_ffe3971f3196c710fcebea7e35cd95c4
#
_entry.id   ffe3971f3196c710fcebea7e35cd95c4
#
_cell.length_a   1.000
_cell.length_b   1.000
_cell.length_c   1.000
_cell.angle_alpha   90.00
_cell.angle_beta   90.00
_cell.angle_gamma   90.00
#
_symmetry.space_group_name_H-M   'P 1'
#
loop_
_entity.id
_entity.type
_entity.pdbx_description
1 polymer ?
#
loop_
_entity_poly.entity_id
_entity_poly.type
_entity_poly.pdbx_seq_one_letter_code
_entity_poly.pdbx_strand_id
1 'polypeptide(L)'
;RPLVLDDLERFWSEQEEAGQGYAVAEVPLWFESGWSRRLCGEQRPYVVGISCEQGERCRRLLEVRGWSDTLMARMDGLQWTQERKMAGCDQVIANSGTEAELRDKARAFVREMDHWEAESRAIFLGQWEHLVNEPCPEMDRFA
;
A
#
# COMPACT_ATOMS: atom_id res chain seq x y z
N ARG A 1 0.63 19.96 -6.60
CA ARG A 1 1.23 18.85 -5.82
C ARG A 1 0.72 18.78 -4.36
N PRO A 2 0.66 19.89 -3.60
CA PRO A 2 0.03 19.82 -2.27
C PRO A 2 -1.40 19.28 -2.34
N LEU A 3 -2.18 19.72 -3.32
CA LEU A 3 -3.59 19.35 -3.48
C LEU A 3 -3.82 17.82 -3.61
N VAL A 4 -2.95 17.12 -4.34
CA VAL A 4 -3.11 15.66 -4.50
C VAL A 4 -2.85 14.92 -3.20
N LEU A 5 -1.88 15.35 -2.41
CA LEU A 5 -1.61 14.72 -1.11
C LEU A 5 -2.75 15.01 -0.12
N ASP A 6 -3.23 16.24 -0.08
CA ASP A 6 -4.35 16.64 0.76
C ASP A 6 -5.63 15.87 0.38
N ASP A 7 -5.84 15.60 -0.92
CA ASP A 7 -6.93 14.76 -1.41
C ASP A 7 -6.78 13.30 -0.99
N LEU A 8 -5.56 12.74 -0.99
CA LEU A 8 -5.30 11.40 -0.51
C LEU A 8 -5.52 11.26 0.99
N GLU A 9 -5.02 12.20 1.78
CA GLU A 9 -5.21 12.24 3.24
C GLU A 9 -6.70 12.31 3.58
N ARG A 10 -7.45 13.17 2.88
CA ARG A 10 -8.91 13.25 3.03
C ARG A 10 -9.61 11.95 2.64
N PHE A 11 -9.25 11.36 1.50
CA PHE A 11 -9.81 10.09 1.07
C PHE A 11 -9.64 8.99 2.13
N TRP A 12 -8.44 8.84 2.70
CA TRP A 12 -8.21 7.82 3.72
C TRP A 12 -8.99 8.10 5.01
N SER A 13 -9.06 9.36 5.46
CA SER A 13 -9.87 9.74 6.63
C SER A 13 -11.35 9.43 6.43
N GLU A 14 -11.90 9.72 5.25
CA GLU A 14 -13.29 9.40 4.90
C GLU A 14 -13.56 7.89 4.89
N GLN A 15 -12.60 7.07 4.42
CA GLN A 15 -12.74 5.61 4.43
C GLN A 15 -12.64 5.04 5.86
N GLU A 16 -11.78 5.59 6.68
CA GLU A 16 -11.66 5.23 8.10
C GLU A 16 -12.95 5.56 8.86
N GLU A 17 -13.48 6.78 8.71
CA GLU A 17 -14.76 7.19 9.30
C GLU A 17 -15.93 6.33 8.81
N ALA A 18 -15.91 5.87 7.56
CA ALA A 18 -16.90 4.96 7.00
C ALA A 18 -16.75 3.51 7.49
N GLY A 19 -15.73 3.20 8.29
CA GLY A 19 -15.48 1.87 8.83
C GLY A 19 -15.06 0.85 7.77
N GLN A 20 -14.45 1.30 6.67
CA GLN A 20 -13.94 0.39 5.63
C GLN A 20 -12.71 -0.34 6.15
N GLY A 21 -12.64 -1.66 5.93
CA GLY A 21 -11.49 -2.47 6.32
C GLY A 21 -10.23 -2.12 5.51
N TYR A 22 -10.42 -1.75 4.24
CA TYR A 22 -9.32 -1.36 3.34
C TYR A 22 -9.70 -0.15 2.50
N ALA A 23 -8.71 0.72 2.27
CA ALA A 23 -8.76 1.77 1.29
C ALA A 23 -7.53 1.68 0.38
N VAL A 24 -7.72 1.64 -0.93
CA VAL A 24 -6.63 1.47 -1.90
C VAL A 24 -6.59 2.66 -2.83
N ALA A 25 -5.41 3.25 -2.98
CA ALA A 25 -5.16 4.31 -3.93
C ALA A 25 -3.99 3.96 -4.85
N GLU A 26 -4.14 4.15 -6.16
CA GLU A 26 -3.04 4.09 -7.11
C GLU A 26 -2.33 5.44 -7.16
N VAL A 27 -1.06 5.46 -6.75
CA VAL A 27 -0.28 6.69 -6.66
C VAL A 27 0.97 6.59 -7.52
N PRO A 28 0.97 7.19 -8.72
CA PRO A 28 2.17 7.26 -9.54
C PRO A 28 3.21 8.17 -8.89
N LEU A 29 4.48 7.82 -9.06
CA LEU A 29 5.63 8.58 -8.54
C LEU A 29 5.63 8.75 -7.01
N TRP A 30 5.12 7.75 -6.28
CA TRP A 30 5.04 7.75 -4.82
C TRP A 30 6.37 8.11 -4.15
N PHE A 31 7.45 7.47 -4.59
CA PHE A 31 8.77 7.68 -4.01
C PHE A 31 9.41 9.00 -4.46
N GLU A 32 9.29 9.34 -5.74
CA GLU A 32 9.86 10.56 -6.32
C GLU A 32 9.20 11.83 -5.80
N SER A 33 7.93 11.74 -5.43
CA SER A 33 7.20 12.86 -4.83
C SER A 33 7.66 13.18 -3.39
N GLY A 34 8.32 12.22 -2.73
CA GLY A 34 8.71 12.32 -1.33
C GLY A 34 7.57 12.12 -0.34
N TRP A 35 6.41 11.65 -0.79
CA TRP A 35 5.24 11.43 0.08
C TRP A 35 5.45 10.31 1.09
N SER A 36 6.25 9.31 0.75
CA SER A 36 6.69 8.27 1.68
C SER A 36 7.38 8.80 2.95
N ARG A 37 7.93 10.03 2.90
CA ARG A 37 8.53 10.69 4.06
C ARG A 37 7.54 11.50 4.88
N ARG A 38 6.46 11.98 4.26
CA ARG A 38 5.41 12.76 4.93
C ARG A 38 4.41 11.85 5.64
N LEU A 39 4.07 10.75 5.02
CA LEU A 39 3.17 9.73 5.55
C LEU A 39 4.01 8.64 6.22
N CYS A 40 4.42 8.86 7.45
CA CYS A 40 5.26 7.96 8.25
C CYS A 40 4.63 7.72 9.63
N GLY A 41 5.16 6.76 10.38
CA GLY A 41 4.62 6.39 11.69
C GLY A 41 3.31 5.61 11.56
N GLU A 42 2.36 5.85 12.43
CA GLU A 42 1.08 5.13 12.50
C GLU A 42 0.19 5.36 11.27
N GLN A 43 0.37 6.48 10.57
CA GLN A 43 -0.38 6.82 9.34
C GLN A 43 0.30 6.32 8.06
N ARG A 44 1.37 5.55 8.18
CA ARG A 44 2.08 5.04 7.01
C ARG A 44 1.22 4.02 6.26
N PRO A 45 0.92 4.25 4.97
CA PRO A 45 0.20 3.27 4.19
C PRO A 45 1.06 2.03 3.91
N TYR A 46 0.43 0.88 3.77
CA TYR A 46 1.07 -0.33 3.25
C TYR A 46 1.29 -0.17 1.75
N VAL A 47 2.54 -0.20 1.32
CA VAL A 47 2.93 0.12 -0.05
C VAL A 47 3.13 -1.16 -0.85
N VAL A 48 2.27 -1.38 -1.85
CA VAL A 48 2.36 -2.51 -2.77
C VAL A 48 2.93 -2.06 -4.11
N GLY A 49 4.08 -2.60 -4.48
CA GLY A 49 4.69 -2.37 -5.79
C GLY A 49 4.19 -3.38 -6.82
N ILE A 50 3.90 -2.90 -8.03
CA ILE A 50 3.63 -3.78 -9.17
C ILE A 50 4.85 -3.76 -10.07
N SER A 51 5.56 -4.89 -10.16
CA SER A 51 6.71 -5.04 -11.04
C SER A 51 6.34 -5.70 -12.36
N CYS A 52 7.07 -5.38 -13.40
CA CYS A 52 6.98 -6.06 -14.68
C CYS A 52 8.39 -6.25 -15.27
N GLU A 53 8.66 -7.43 -15.80
CA GLU A 53 9.90 -7.68 -16.53
C GLU A 53 10.02 -6.70 -17.69
N GLN A 54 11.22 -6.17 -17.92
CA GLN A 54 11.42 -5.02 -18.82
C GLN A 54 11.00 -5.31 -20.26
N GLY A 55 11.35 -6.49 -20.80
CA GLY A 55 10.97 -6.87 -22.14
C GLY A 55 9.46 -6.96 -22.31
N GLU A 56 8.76 -7.54 -21.34
CA GLU A 56 7.31 -7.65 -21.34
C GLU A 56 6.63 -6.25 -21.20
N ARG A 57 7.18 -5.39 -20.35
CA ARG A 57 6.70 -4.02 -20.23
C ARG A 57 6.84 -3.23 -21.52
N CYS A 58 8.01 -3.33 -22.17
CA CYS A 58 8.24 -2.68 -23.46
C CYS A 58 7.30 -3.21 -24.54
N ARG A 59 7.12 -4.52 -24.61
CA ARG A 59 6.18 -5.16 -25.55
C ARG A 59 4.76 -4.62 -25.37
N ARG A 60 4.26 -4.59 -24.13
CA ARG A 60 2.91 -4.09 -23.81
C ARG A 60 2.75 -2.60 -24.14
N LEU A 61 3.74 -1.77 -23.84
CA LEU A 61 3.70 -0.34 -24.15
C LEU A 61 3.68 -0.09 -25.66
N LEU A 62 4.46 -0.87 -26.43
CA LEU A 62 4.45 -0.80 -27.88
C LEU A 62 3.08 -1.24 -28.45
N GLU A 63 2.58 -2.39 -28.05
CA GLU A 63 1.36 -3.00 -28.60
C GLU A 63 0.09 -2.21 -28.22
N VAL A 64 -0.02 -1.78 -26.97
CA VAL A 64 -1.24 -1.15 -26.45
C VAL A 64 -1.25 0.36 -26.64
N ARG A 65 -0.09 1.01 -26.51
CA ARG A 65 0.03 2.48 -26.54
C ARG A 65 0.81 3.02 -27.73
N GLY A 66 1.43 2.16 -28.53
CA GLY A 66 2.27 2.57 -29.66
C GLY A 66 3.53 3.36 -29.26
N TRP A 67 4.03 3.16 -28.03
CA TRP A 67 5.22 3.88 -27.56
C TRP A 67 6.48 3.36 -28.25
N SER A 68 7.29 4.27 -28.78
CA SER A 68 8.60 3.94 -29.32
C SER A 68 9.62 3.70 -28.22
N ASP A 69 10.70 2.97 -28.55
CA ASP A 69 11.82 2.73 -27.63
C ASP A 69 12.42 4.05 -27.10
N THR A 70 12.51 5.07 -27.97
CA THR A 70 12.99 6.39 -27.59
C THR A 70 12.11 7.06 -26.55
N LEU A 71 10.77 6.95 -26.70
CA LEU A 71 9.83 7.50 -25.72
C LEU A 71 9.90 6.73 -24.41
N MET A 72 9.98 5.40 -24.45
CA MET A 72 10.13 4.56 -23.25
C MET A 72 11.40 4.91 -22.49
N ALA A 73 12.55 5.00 -23.16
CA ALA A 73 13.82 5.39 -22.54
C ALA A 73 13.76 6.78 -21.91
N ARG A 74 13.10 7.74 -22.57
CA ARG A 74 12.90 9.09 -22.02
C ARG A 74 12.04 9.08 -20.77
N MET A 75 10.96 8.33 -20.75
CA MET A 75 10.07 8.24 -19.58
C MET A 75 10.75 7.53 -18.41
N ASP A 76 11.53 6.49 -18.68
CA ASP A 76 12.31 5.79 -17.67
C ASP A 76 13.38 6.69 -17.03
N GLY A 77 14.03 7.55 -17.85
CA GLY A 77 15.01 8.52 -17.34
C GLY A 77 14.43 9.61 -16.41
N LEU A 78 13.12 9.80 -16.40
CA LEU A 78 12.42 10.78 -15.53
C LEU A 78 11.99 10.19 -14.19
N GLN A 79 12.15 8.90 -13.98
CA GLN A 79 11.68 8.19 -12.80
C GLN A 79 12.81 7.40 -12.14
N TRP A 80 12.59 7.00 -10.90
CA TRP A 80 13.45 5.99 -10.27
C TRP A 80 13.34 4.66 -11.01
N THR A 81 14.42 3.88 -11.00
CA THR A 81 14.39 2.53 -11.56
C THR A 81 13.37 1.65 -10.84
N GLN A 82 12.86 0.65 -11.53
CA GLN A 82 11.91 -0.30 -10.93
C GLN A 82 12.49 -0.97 -9.69
N GLU A 83 13.76 -1.40 -9.75
CA GLU A 83 14.45 -2.05 -8.63
C GLU A 83 14.45 -1.15 -7.39
N ARG A 84 14.79 0.13 -7.58
CA ARG A 84 14.81 1.10 -6.48
C ARG A 84 13.42 1.34 -5.90
N LYS A 85 12.37 1.37 -6.72
CA LYS A 85 10.99 1.50 -6.26
C LYS A 85 10.55 0.26 -5.49
N MET A 86 10.79 -0.91 -6.04
CA MET A 86 10.38 -2.19 -5.42
C MET A 86 11.08 -2.43 -4.07
N ALA A 87 12.33 -2.00 -3.94
CA ALA A 87 13.07 -2.06 -2.67
C ALA A 87 12.44 -1.20 -1.54
N GLY A 88 11.63 -0.21 -1.89
CA GLY A 88 10.90 0.66 -0.94
C GLY A 88 9.47 0.20 -0.64
N CYS A 89 8.99 -0.85 -1.29
CA CYS A 89 7.65 -1.40 -1.08
C CYS A 89 7.64 -2.42 0.06
N ASP A 90 6.49 -2.54 0.73
CA ASP A 90 6.27 -3.58 1.75
C ASP A 90 6.04 -4.94 1.10
N GLN A 91 5.40 -4.95 -0.07
CA GLN A 91 5.19 -6.14 -0.88
C GLN A 91 5.27 -5.82 -2.37
N VAL A 92 5.67 -6.81 -3.16
CA VAL A 92 5.76 -6.68 -4.62
C VAL A 92 4.97 -7.78 -5.30
N ILE A 93 4.08 -7.38 -6.23
CA ILE A 93 3.33 -8.29 -7.08
C ILE A 93 3.91 -8.22 -8.50
N ALA A 94 4.40 -9.34 -9.01
CA ALA A 94 4.95 -9.42 -10.36
C ALA A 94 3.83 -9.56 -11.40
N ASN A 95 3.80 -8.63 -12.36
CA ASN A 95 2.86 -8.56 -13.48
C ASN A 95 3.56 -8.85 -14.82
N SER A 96 4.39 -9.90 -14.90
CA SER A 96 5.07 -10.29 -16.15
C SER A 96 4.36 -11.43 -16.88
N GLY A 97 3.31 -11.98 -16.33
CA GLY A 97 2.53 -13.08 -16.88
C GLY A 97 1.22 -12.62 -17.50
N THR A 98 0.27 -13.52 -17.54
CA THR A 98 -1.09 -13.30 -18.04
C THR A 98 -1.94 -12.48 -17.06
N GLU A 99 -3.05 -11.93 -17.57
CA GLU A 99 -4.03 -11.23 -16.70
C GLU A 99 -4.63 -12.19 -15.66
N ALA A 100 -4.85 -13.45 -16.00
CA ALA A 100 -5.36 -14.46 -15.07
C ALA A 100 -4.38 -14.69 -13.90
N GLU A 101 -3.10 -14.83 -14.19
CA GLU A 101 -2.05 -14.98 -13.18
C GLU A 101 -1.95 -13.75 -12.27
N LEU A 102 -2.05 -12.54 -12.84
CA LEU A 102 -2.08 -11.32 -12.03
C LEU A 102 -3.30 -11.27 -11.11
N ARG A 103 -4.46 -11.65 -11.63
CA ARG A 103 -5.71 -11.71 -10.86
C ARG A 103 -5.63 -12.71 -9.70
N ASP A 104 -5.01 -13.86 -9.92
CA ASP A 104 -4.81 -14.87 -8.87
C ASP A 104 -3.83 -14.38 -7.79
N LYS A 105 -2.74 -13.69 -8.19
CA LYS A 105 -1.83 -13.04 -7.25
C LYS A 105 -2.51 -11.94 -6.42
N ALA A 106 -3.34 -11.12 -7.07
CA ALA A 106 -4.12 -10.10 -6.36
C ALA A 106 -5.10 -10.71 -5.34
N ARG A 107 -5.78 -11.79 -5.71
CA ARG A 107 -6.67 -12.51 -4.77
C ARG A 107 -5.90 -13.14 -3.61
N ALA A 108 -4.71 -13.69 -3.86
CA ALA A 108 -3.85 -14.21 -2.80
C ALA A 108 -3.42 -13.11 -1.85
N PHE A 109 -3.01 -11.96 -2.38
CA PHE A 109 -2.68 -10.78 -1.59
C PHE A 109 -3.83 -10.31 -0.69
N VAL A 110 -5.06 -10.20 -1.22
CA VAL A 110 -6.22 -9.79 -0.43
C VAL A 110 -6.47 -10.78 0.72
N ARG A 111 -6.41 -12.10 0.45
CA ARG A 111 -6.57 -13.11 1.52
C ARG A 111 -5.49 -13.01 2.60
N GLU A 112 -4.27 -12.67 2.24
CA GLU A 112 -3.18 -12.45 3.19
C GLU A 112 -3.46 -11.22 4.07
N MET A 113 -3.95 -10.13 3.49
CA MET A 113 -4.34 -8.93 4.24
C MET A 113 -5.53 -9.19 5.16
N ASP A 114 -6.56 -9.90 4.70
CA ASP A 114 -7.71 -10.30 5.53
C ASP A 114 -7.27 -11.12 6.76
N HIS A 115 -6.32 -12.03 6.56
CA HIS A 115 -5.77 -12.84 7.66
C HIS A 115 -5.00 -11.97 8.66
N TRP A 116 -4.15 -11.08 8.18
CA TRP A 116 -3.38 -10.17 9.02
C TRP A 116 -4.29 -9.20 9.81
N GLU A 117 -5.34 -8.67 9.20
CA GLU A 117 -6.33 -7.83 9.89
C GLU A 117 -7.04 -8.59 11.00
N ALA A 118 -7.47 -9.83 10.72
CA ALA A 118 -8.15 -10.67 11.69
C ALA A 118 -7.26 -11.01 12.89
N GLU A 119 -5.97 -11.32 12.66
CA GLU A 119 -4.99 -11.58 13.72
C GLU A 119 -4.72 -10.31 14.55
N SER A 120 -4.52 -9.17 13.90
CA SER A 120 -4.28 -7.90 14.59
C SER A 120 -5.46 -7.50 15.46
N ARG A 121 -6.68 -7.67 14.97
CA ARG A 121 -7.92 -7.44 15.74
C ARG A 121 -8.06 -8.38 16.92
N ALA A 122 -7.74 -9.66 16.77
CA ALA A 122 -7.78 -10.65 17.84
C ALA A 122 -6.76 -10.32 18.96
N ILE A 123 -5.55 -9.91 18.60
CA ILE A 123 -4.52 -9.47 19.56
C ILE A 123 -5.00 -8.24 20.34
N PHE A 124 -5.54 -7.24 19.64
CA PHE A 124 -6.06 -6.03 20.28
C PHE A 124 -7.20 -6.31 21.25
N LEU A 125 -8.18 -7.14 20.85
CA LEU A 125 -9.28 -7.53 21.73
C LEU A 125 -8.80 -8.31 22.96
N GLY A 126 -7.85 -9.22 22.79
CA GLY A 126 -7.25 -9.97 23.91
C GLY A 126 -6.53 -9.06 24.89
N GLN A 127 -5.79 -8.07 24.42
CA GLN A 127 -5.16 -7.06 25.27
C GLN A 127 -6.18 -6.18 26.00
N TRP A 128 -7.26 -5.79 25.32
CA TRP A 128 -8.33 -4.99 25.91
C TRP A 128 -9.07 -5.75 27.02
N GLU A 129 -9.41 -7.01 26.80
CA GLU A 129 -10.05 -7.85 27.82
C GLU A 129 -9.19 -8.00 29.07
N HIS A 130 -7.88 -8.10 28.93
CA HIS A 130 -6.94 -8.14 30.04
C HIS A 130 -6.94 -6.83 30.84
N LEU A 131 -6.88 -5.69 30.16
CA LEU A 131 -6.90 -4.36 30.79
C LEU A 131 -8.21 -4.05 31.53
N VAL A 132 -9.34 -4.51 31.00
CA VAL A 132 -10.66 -4.30 31.63
C VAL A 132 -10.89 -5.20 32.84
N ASN A 133 -10.28 -6.36 32.88
CA ASN A 133 -10.43 -7.34 33.95
C ASN A 133 -9.41 -7.18 35.08
N GLU A 134 -8.38 -6.35 34.95
CA GLU A 134 -7.51 -6.02 36.05
C GLU A 134 -8.17 -5.01 37.01
N PRO A 135 -8.30 -5.30 38.32
CA PRO A 135 -8.80 -4.33 39.29
C PRO A 135 -7.86 -3.11 39.31
N CYS A 136 -8.42 -1.93 39.11
CA CYS A 136 -7.68 -0.66 39.15
C CYS A 136 -7.03 -0.50 40.53
N PRO A 137 -5.68 -0.50 40.66
CA PRO A 137 -5.02 -0.51 41.97
C PRO A 137 -5.13 0.81 42.76
N GLU A 138 -5.78 1.84 42.22
CA GLU A 138 -5.80 3.18 42.82
C GLU A 138 -7.12 3.61 43.45
N MET A 139 -8.16 2.78 43.44
CA MET A 139 -9.47 3.16 44.03
C MET A 139 -9.52 3.02 45.58
N ASP A 140 -8.55 2.34 46.20
CA ASP A 140 -8.52 2.18 47.67
C ASP A 140 -7.78 3.30 48.45
N ARG A 141 -7.31 4.35 47.75
CA ARG A 141 -6.60 5.46 48.42
C ARG A 141 -7.49 6.64 48.84
N PHE A 142 -8.79 6.59 48.52
CA PHE A 142 -9.75 7.68 48.86
C PHE A 142 -10.98 7.19 49.64
N ALA A 143 -10.87 6.07 50.33
CA ALA A 143 -11.86 5.64 51.32
C ALA A 143 -11.40 5.98 52.73
#